data_54113e58b939fb0d8d9f6a19bdffd025
#
_entry.id   54113e58b939fb0d8d9f6a19bdffd025
#
_cell.length_a   1.000
_cell.length_b   1.000
_cell.length_c   1.000
_cell.angle_alpha   90.00
_cell.angle_beta   90.00
_cell.angle_gamma   90.00
#
_symmetry.space_group_name_H-M   'P 1'
#
loop_
_entity.id
_entity.type
_entity.pdbx_description
1 polymer ?
#
loop_
_entity_poly.entity_id
_entity_poly.type
_entity_poly.pdbx_seq_one_letter_code
_entity_poly.pdbx_strand_id
1 'polypeptide(L)'
;MFIFINDSSEEIHEENNQLLCTNPEEIKQAEKFMNEAVMRLEHLATSKEGYELCSKYNVHQTFFYKKNHEGQADVGKIQYTINNPNKYNKIINKIWSPDKINFFNDDSIKIARVYNPNLVMIQQRYKKKLGSRQKYFYALATKVETLEGTTVIVMASANINDHNPSTKEYKNTIVESANLFTTEIDSEEDIRKGKLKKVFVNIAGYHIEKKDNQVDINYVKS
;
A
#
# COMPACT_ATOMS: atom_id res chain seq x y z
N MET A 1 2.49 30.54 -12.66
CA MET A 1 2.74 30.66 -11.22
C MET A 1 2.16 29.40 -10.60
N PHE A 2 2.99 28.35 -10.44
CA PHE A 2 2.54 27.10 -9.82
C PHE A 2 2.44 27.37 -8.31
N ILE A 3 1.24 27.23 -7.77
CA ILE A 3 1.05 27.23 -6.33
C ILE A 3 1.54 25.86 -5.87
N PHE A 4 2.71 25.80 -5.24
CA PHE A 4 3.14 24.64 -4.49
C PHE A 4 2.16 24.47 -3.31
N ILE A 5 1.17 23.62 -3.50
CA ILE A 5 0.45 23.04 -2.39
C ILE A 5 1.49 22.18 -1.69
N ASN A 6 1.78 22.46 -0.43
CA ASN A 6 2.70 21.69 0.40
C ASN A 6 2.25 20.22 0.28
N ASP A 7 2.98 19.43 -0.51
CA ASP A 7 2.58 18.04 -0.78
C ASP A 7 3.06 17.20 0.41
N SER A 8 2.14 16.47 1.01
CA SER A 8 2.41 15.52 2.09
C SER A 8 3.57 14.56 1.80
N SER A 9 3.97 14.41 0.55
CA SER A 9 5.11 13.59 0.15
C SER A 9 6.45 14.24 0.46
N GLU A 10 6.58 15.56 0.30
CA GLU A 10 7.80 16.28 0.68
C GLU A 10 7.95 16.31 2.20
N GLU A 11 6.86 16.50 2.95
CA GLU A 11 6.86 16.41 4.41
C GLU A 11 7.32 15.03 4.89
N ILE A 12 6.85 13.93 4.27
CA ILE A 12 7.32 12.57 4.58
C ILE A 12 8.84 12.46 4.39
N HIS A 13 9.37 13.01 3.30
CA HIS A 13 10.80 12.97 2.99
C HIS A 13 11.62 13.77 4.01
N GLU A 14 11.19 14.99 4.36
CA GLU A 14 11.89 15.86 5.29
C GLU A 14 11.88 15.29 6.72
N GLU A 15 10.75 14.84 7.23
CA GLU A 15 10.62 14.28 8.58
C GLU A 15 11.38 12.96 8.77
N ASN A 16 11.61 12.20 7.69
CA ASN A 16 12.26 10.89 7.72
C ASN A 16 13.65 10.90 7.07
N ASN A 17 14.33 12.02 7.03
CA ASN A 17 15.63 12.19 6.38
C ASN A 17 16.69 11.18 6.85
N GLN A 18 16.67 10.79 8.14
CA GLN A 18 17.56 9.76 8.69
C GLN A 18 17.30 8.34 8.15
N LEU A 19 16.18 8.13 7.47
CA LEU A 19 15.79 6.84 6.89
C LEU A 19 15.99 6.77 5.37
N LEU A 20 16.63 7.78 4.78
CA LEU A 20 16.89 7.85 3.34
C LEU A 20 17.77 6.69 2.88
N CYS A 21 17.32 6.01 1.83
CA CYS A 21 18.14 5.04 1.12
C CYS A 21 19.18 5.77 0.27
N THR A 22 20.45 5.47 0.47
CA THR A 22 21.57 6.05 -0.30
C THR A 22 22.12 5.11 -1.37
N ASN A 23 21.56 3.90 -1.49
CA ASN A 23 21.98 2.91 -2.49
C ASN A 23 21.20 3.12 -3.80
N PRO A 24 21.84 3.63 -4.88
CA PRO A 24 21.14 3.94 -6.13
C PRO A 24 20.53 2.70 -6.81
N GLU A 25 21.18 1.55 -6.67
CA GLU A 25 20.68 0.32 -7.29
C GLU A 25 19.43 -0.21 -6.56
N GLU A 26 19.41 -0.13 -5.23
CA GLU A 26 18.23 -0.46 -4.44
C GLU A 26 17.06 0.48 -4.76
N ILE A 27 17.32 1.79 -4.89
CA ILE A 27 16.29 2.78 -5.28
C ILE A 27 15.69 2.40 -6.63
N LYS A 28 16.52 2.13 -7.64
CA LYS A 28 16.07 1.74 -8.99
C LYS A 28 15.24 0.45 -8.99
N GLN A 29 15.65 -0.53 -8.19
CA GLN A 29 14.91 -1.79 -8.05
C GLN A 29 13.57 -1.56 -7.34
N ALA A 30 13.53 -0.72 -6.30
CA ALA A 30 12.31 -0.34 -5.60
C ALA A 30 11.32 0.38 -6.54
N GLU A 31 11.80 1.31 -7.35
CA GLU A 31 10.98 2.01 -8.36
C GLU A 31 10.43 1.05 -9.42
N LYS A 32 11.25 0.15 -9.95
CA LYS A 32 10.80 -0.86 -10.92
C LYS A 32 9.72 -1.76 -10.34
N PHE A 33 9.91 -2.23 -9.11
CA PHE A 33 8.92 -3.03 -8.40
C PHE A 33 7.61 -2.28 -8.21
N MET A 34 7.67 -1.06 -7.70
CA MET A 34 6.46 -0.31 -7.39
C MET A 34 5.75 0.24 -8.65
N ASN A 35 6.45 0.47 -9.74
CA ASN A 35 5.82 0.77 -11.04
C ASN A 35 4.95 -0.40 -11.53
N GLU A 36 5.42 -1.66 -11.40
CA GLU A 36 4.56 -2.82 -11.68
C GLU A 36 3.36 -2.89 -10.73
N ALA A 37 3.57 -2.64 -9.43
CA ALA A 37 2.49 -2.64 -8.44
C ALA A 37 1.40 -1.61 -8.77
N VAL A 38 1.78 -0.40 -9.24
CA VAL A 38 0.84 0.64 -9.70
C VAL A 38 0.00 0.13 -10.86
N MET A 39 0.63 -0.41 -11.90
CA MET A 39 -0.08 -0.95 -13.08
C MET A 39 -1.03 -2.10 -12.71
N ARG A 40 -0.58 -3.00 -11.83
CA ARG A 40 -1.42 -4.12 -11.36
C ARG A 40 -2.61 -3.64 -10.53
N LEU A 41 -2.39 -2.67 -9.62
CA LEU A 41 -3.49 -2.12 -8.83
C LEU A 41 -4.52 -1.41 -9.72
N GLU A 42 -4.08 -0.56 -10.64
CA GLU A 42 -4.94 0.16 -11.57
C GLU A 42 -5.80 -0.83 -12.39
N HIS A 43 -5.19 -1.87 -12.95
CA HIS A 43 -5.90 -2.93 -13.66
C HIS A 43 -6.94 -3.63 -12.76
N LEU A 44 -6.57 -4.04 -11.55
CA LEU A 44 -7.48 -4.69 -10.62
C LEU A 44 -8.62 -3.76 -10.15
N ALA A 45 -8.35 -2.48 -9.99
CA ALA A 45 -9.33 -1.49 -9.56
C ALA A 45 -10.37 -1.19 -10.65
N THR A 46 -9.93 -1.07 -11.92
CA THR A 46 -10.77 -0.65 -13.05
C THR A 46 -11.43 -1.82 -13.78
N SER A 47 -10.81 -3.01 -13.81
CA SER A 47 -11.37 -4.20 -14.43
C SER A 47 -12.67 -4.63 -13.75
N LYS A 48 -13.60 -5.14 -14.57
CA LYS A 48 -14.83 -5.83 -14.12
C LYS A 48 -14.72 -7.35 -14.28
N GLU A 49 -13.73 -7.79 -15.02
CA GLU A 49 -13.56 -9.20 -15.40
C GLU A 49 -13.25 -10.10 -14.21
N GLY A 50 -14.03 -11.16 -14.07
CA GLY A 50 -13.88 -12.19 -13.04
C GLY A 50 -14.26 -11.73 -11.62
N TYR A 51 -14.83 -10.52 -11.46
CA TYR A 51 -15.34 -10.08 -10.18
C TYR A 51 -16.81 -10.47 -9.97
N GLU A 52 -17.09 -11.04 -8.80
CA GLU A 52 -18.44 -11.34 -8.33
C GLU A 52 -18.84 -10.33 -7.26
N LEU A 53 -20.06 -9.79 -7.36
CA LEU A 53 -20.62 -8.89 -6.34
C LEU A 53 -21.00 -9.69 -5.09
N CYS A 54 -20.34 -9.40 -3.97
CA CYS A 54 -20.61 -10.08 -2.69
C CYS A 54 -21.68 -9.35 -1.86
N SER A 55 -21.61 -8.02 -1.81
CA SER A 55 -22.58 -7.21 -1.06
C SER A 55 -22.63 -5.77 -1.57
N LYS A 56 -23.76 -5.10 -1.26
CA LYS A 56 -24.02 -3.70 -1.58
C LYS A 56 -24.58 -2.98 -0.36
N TYR A 57 -24.09 -1.78 -0.08
CA TYR A 57 -24.63 -0.91 0.93
C TYR A 57 -25.04 0.43 0.30
N ASN A 58 -26.17 0.99 0.76
CA ASN A 58 -26.68 2.25 0.22
C ASN A 58 -25.86 3.46 0.67
N VAL A 59 -25.13 3.35 1.78
CA VAL A 59 -24.25 4.41 2.25
C VAL A 59 -23.08 4.58 1.26
N HIS A 60 -22.95 5.77 0.69
CA HIS A 60 -21.94 6.11 -0.33
C HIS A 60 -21.92 5.17 -1.54
N GLN A 61 -23.04 4.49 -1.86
CA GLN A 61 -23.10 3.52 -2.96
C GLN A 61 -21.93 2.54 -2.91
N THR A 62 -21.73 1.90 -1.75
CA THR A 62 -20.58 1.01 -1.52
C THR A 62 -20.87 -0.39 -2.02
N PHE A 63 -19.98 -0.92 -2.85
CA PHE A 63 -20.05 -2.26 -3.43
C PHE A 63 -18.81 -3.07 -3.04
N PHE A 64 -19.02 -4.34 -2.68
CA PHE A 64 -17.96 -5.28 -2.35
C PHE A 64 -17.92 -6.39 -3.39
N TYR A 65 -16.76 -6.57 -4.00
CA TYR A 65 -16.52 -7.60 -5.00
C TYR A 65 -15.40 -8.53 -4.55
N LYS A 66 -15.45 -9.76 -5.02
CA LYS A 66 -14.39 -10.75 -4.86
C LYS A 66 -14.04 -11.33 -6.22
N LYS A 67 -12.77 -11.57 -6.45
CA LYS A 67 -12.24 -12.30 -7.60
C LYS A 67 -11.40 -13.46 -7.07
N ASN A 68 -11.80 -14.68 -7.44
CA ASN A 68 -11.04 -15.89 -7.13
C ASN A 68 -10.06 -16.14 -8.28
N HIS A 69 -8.83 -16.48 -7.92
CA HIS A 69 -7.80 -16.88 -8.87
C HIS A 69 -7.37 -18.30 -8.54
N GLU A 70 -7.55 -19.24 -9.47
CA GLU A 70 -7.01 -20.60 -9.33
C GLU A 70 -5.49 -20.54 -9.18
N GLY A 71 -4.98 -21.05 -8.05
CA GLY A 71 -3.54 -21.07 -7.76
C GLY A 71 -2.92 -19.73 -7.34
N GLN A 72 -3.72 -18.66 -7.23
CA GLN A 72 -3.29 -17.34 -6.75
C GLN A 72 -4.11 -16.88 -5.54
N ALA A 73 -3.66 -15.81 -4.89
CA ALA A 73 -4.42 -15.24 -3.78
C ALA A 73 -5.68 -14.52 -4.27
N ASP A 74 -6.78 -14.71 -3.57
CA ASP A 74 -8.04 -14.02 -3.82
C ASP A 74 -7.88 -12.51 -3.74
N VAL A 75 -8.61 -11.78 -4.58
CA VAL A 75 -8.63 -10.32 -4.60
C VAL A 75 -10.00 -9.81 -4.16
N GLY A 76 -10.02 -8.99 -3.12
CA GLY A 76 -11.18 -8.21 -2.72
C GLY A 76 -11.11 -6.79 -3.28
N LYS A 77 -12.26 -6.26 -3.74
CA LYS A 77 -12.40 -4.88 -4.20
C LYS A 77 -13.61 -4.22 -3.55
N ILE A 78 -13.40 -3.01 -3.05
CA ILE A 78 -14.45 -2.14 -2.52
C ILE A 78 -14.53 -0.90 -3.39
N GLN A 79 -15.71 -0.63 -3.93
CA GLN A 79 -15.98 0.59 -4.69
C GLN A 79 -16.93 1.47 -3.92
N TYR A 80 -16.63 2.75 -3.80
CA TYR A 80 -17.54 3.74 -3.21
C TYR A 80 -17.31 5.13 -3.80
N THR A 81 -18.32 5.98 -3.66
CA THR A 81 -18.36 7.32 -4.25
C THR A 81 -18.60 8.37 -3.17
N ILE A 82 -17.89 9.48 -3.28
CA ILE A 82 -18.08 10.68 -2.45
C ILE A 82 -18.59 11.80 -3.34
N ASN A 83 -19.84 12.24 -3.16
CA ASN A 83 -20.51 13.27 -3.95
C ASN A 83 -19.99 14.70 -3.62
N ASN A 84 -18.68 14.89 -3.70
CA ASN A 84 -18.01 16.17 -3.54
C ASN A 84 -16.60 16.11 -4.14
N PRO A 85 -16.37 16.64 -5.35
CA PRO A 85 -15.07 16.58 -6.02
C PRO A 85 -13.96 17.35 -5.28
N ASN A 86 -14.31 18.34 -4.46
CA ASN A 86 -13.34 19.12 -3.68
C ASN A 86 -12.71 18.32 -2.55
N LYS A 87 -13.22 17.11 -2.25
CA LYS A 87 -12.61 16.22 -1.26
C LYS A 87 -11.43 15.40 -1.78
N TYR A 88 -11.15 15.43 -3.10
CA TYR A 88 -10.10 14.63 -3.73
C TYR A 88 -8.74 14.75 -3.01
N ASN A 89 -8.17 15.96 -2.92
CA ASN A 89 -6.89 16.16 -2.25
C ASN A 89 -6.93 15.80 -0.76
N LYS A 90 -8.05 16.10 -0.08
CA LYS A 90 -8.21 15.74 1.34
C LYS A 90 -8.21 14.23 1.56
N ILE A 91 -8.79 13.45 0.64
CA ILE A 91 -8.79 11.99 0.70
C ILE A 91 -7.36 11.45 0.53
N ILE A 92 -6.65 11.94 -0.50
CA ILE A 92 -5.26 11.55 -0.78
C ILE A 92 -4.38 11.84 0.43
N ASN A 93 -4.42 13.08 0.96
CA ASN A 93 -3.61 13.49 2.11
C ASN A 93 -3.96 12.73 3.39
N LYS A 94 -5.20 12.26 3.53
CA LYS A 94 -5.59 11.40 4.68
C LYS A 94 -4.99 9.99 4.57
N ILE A 95 -4.84 9.46 3.36
CA ILE A 95 -4.28 8.12 3.11
C ILE A 95 -2.75 8.19 3.11
N TRP A 96 -2.18 9.20 2.46
CA TRP A 96 -0.76 9.46 2.35
C TRP A 96 -0.38 10.65 3.24
N SER A 97 -0.06 10.39 4.50
CA SER A 97 0.29 11.40 5.50
C SER A 97 1.65 11.07 6.13
N PRO A 98 2.48 12.08 6.50
CA PRO A 98 3.76 11.87 7.17
C PRO A 98 3.64 11.04 8.45
N ASP A 99 2.60 11.31 9.24
CA ASP A 99 2.34 10.61 10.50
C ASP A 99 1.78 9.20 10.30
N LYS A 100 1.11 8.95 9.17
CA LYS A 100 0.36 7.71 8.92
C LYS A 100 0.13 7.52 7.43
N ILE A 101 0.81 6.57 6.83
CA ILE A 101 0.30 6.00 5.59
C ILE A 101 -0.84 5.06 6.00
N ASN A 102 -2.08 5.57 5.98
CA ASN A 102 -3.21 4.90 6.60
C ASN A 102 -3.95 4.02 5.60
N PHE A 103 -3.44 2.82 5.37
CA PHE A 103 -4.17 1.82 4.58
C PHE A 103 -5.28 1.10 5.39
N PHE A 104 -5.21 1.11 6.73
CA PHE A 104 -6.15 0.40 7.62
C PHE A 104 -6.30 1.14 8.96
N ASN A 105 -7.51 1.29 9.43
CA ASN A 105 -7.89 2.20 10.52
C ASN A 105 -7.35 1.90 11.94
N ASP A 106 -6.77 0.73 12.23
CA ASP A 106 -6.51 0.30 13.63
C ASP A 106 -5.07 -0.16 13.91
N ASP A 107 -4.16 -0.04 12.94
CA ASP A 107 -2.84 -0.63 13.03
C ASP A 107 -1.75 0.44 13.20
N SER A 108 -0.69 0.07 13.90
CA SER A 108 0.51 0.91 13.98
C SER A 108 1.31 0.77 12.69
N ILE A 109 1.47 1.87 11.95
CA ILE A 109 2.33 1.95 10.77
C ILE A 109 3.50 2.89 11.09
N LYS A 110 4.70 2.52 10.67
CA LYS A 110 5.87 3.39 10.68
C LYS A 110 6.62 3.28 9.37
N ILE A 111 7.27 4.38 8.97
CA ILE A 111 8.21 4.38 7.86
C ILE A 111 9.50 3.72 8.32
N ALA A 112 9.99 2.75 7.56
CA ALA A 112 11.20 2.00 7.83
C ALA A 112 12.37 2.42 6.92
N ARG A 113 12.07 2.92 5.70
CA ARG A 113 13.05 3.45 4.74
C ARG A 113 12.36 4.39 3.76
N VAL A 114 13.05 5.43 3.33
CA VAL A 114 12.58 6.37 2.31
C VAL A 114 13.46 6.24 1.07
N TYR A 115 12.85 6.02 -0.09
CA TYR A 115 13.54 5.95 -1.39
C TYR A 115 13.43 7.29 -2.14
N ASN A 116 12.25 7.88 -2.13
CA ASN A 116 11.96 9.22 -2.63
C ASN A 116 10.67 9.75 -1.96
N PRO A 117 10.25 11.00 -2.16
CA PRO A 117 9.06 11.58 -1.51
C PRO A 117 7.77 10.78 -1.70
N ASN A 118 7.67 10.01 -2.78
CA ASN A 118 6.48 9.22 -3.11
C ASN A 118 6.67 7.70 -2.99
N LEU A 119 7.83 7.25 -2.50
CA LEU A 119 8.17 5.83 -2.39
C LEU A 119 8.88 5.53 -1.07
N VAL A 120 8.23 4.77 -0.23
CA VAL A 120 8.75 4.41 1.10
C VAL A 120 8.60 2.92 1.38
N MET A 121 9.39 2.42 2.31
CA MET A 121 9.13 1.13 2.95
C MET A 121 8.44 1.39 4.28
N ILE A 122 7.35 0.68 4.52
CA ILE A 122 6.60 0.72 5.77
C ILE A 122 6.71 -0.59 6.53
N GLN A 123 6.67 -0.48 7.86
CA GLN A 123 6.36 -1.60 8.75
C GLN A 123 4.96 -1.39 9.29
N GLN A 124 4.09 -2.38 9.15
CA GLN A 124 2.78 -2.39 9.78
C GLN A 124 2.68 -3.48 10.83
N ARG A 125 2.17 -3.12 12.02
CA ARG A 125 1.86 -4.05 13.10
C ARG A 125 0.37 -4.06 13.35
N TYR A 126 -0.26 -5.23 13.21
CA TYR A 126 -1.67 -5.39 13.52
C TYR A 126 -1.94 -5.30 15.02
N LYS A 127 -3.13 -4.87 15.40
CA LYS A 127 -3.58 -4.91 16.78
C LYS A 127 -3.42 -6.32 17.35
N LYS A 128 -2.80 -6.42 18.52
CA LYS A 128 -2.60 -7.70 19.20
C LYS A 128 -3.96 -8.29 19.60
N LYS A 129 -4.21 -9.54 19.21
CA LYS A 129 -5.38 -10.29 19.65
C LYS A 129 -5.01 -11.18 20.81
N LEU A 130 -5.93 -11.32 21.79
CA LEU A 130 -5.73 -12.19 22.96
C LEU A 130 -5.48 -13.64 22.49
N GLY A 131 -4.48 -14.30 23.10
CA GLY A 131 -4.13 -15.69 22.78
C GLY A 131 -3.35 -15.90 21.49
N SER A 132 -2.98 -14.85 20.75
CA SER A 132 -2.20 -14.97 19.51
C SER A 132 -0.96 -14.07 19.49
N ARG A 133 0.07 -14.48 18.71
CA ARG A 133 1.20 -13.58 18.43
C ARG A 133 0.72 -12.41 17.59
N GLN A 134 1.16 -11.20 17.91
CA GLN A 134 0.92 -10.02 17.09
C GLN A 134 1.49 -10.24 15.69
N LYS A 135 0.70 -9.92 14.66
CA LYS A 135 1.14 -10.00 13.26
C LYS A 135 1.81 -8.69 12.84
N TYR A 136 2.76 -8.77 11.93
CA TYR A 136 3.37 -7.63 11.28
C TYR A 136 3.80 -7.98 9.85
N PHE A 137 4.05 -6.97 9.04
CA PHE A 137 4.70 -7.09 7.74
C PHE A 137 5.50 -5.85 7.39
N TYR A 138 6.41 -6.02 6.43
CA TYR A 138 7.02 -4.92 5.68
C TYR A 138 6.46 -4.92 4.27
N ALA A 139 6.29 -3.72 3.71
CA ALA A 139 5.88 -3.52 2.32
C ALA A 139 6.49 -2.22 1.79
N LEU A 140 6.74 -2.18 0.48
CA LEU A 140 6.94 -0.90 -0.19
C LEU A 140 5.58 -0.27 -0.44
N ALA A 141 5.51 1.04 -0.33
CA ALA A 141 4.32 1.83 -0.59
C ALA A 141 4.67 3.03 -1.48
N THR A 142 3.81 3.32 -2.46
CA THR A 142 4.01 4.46 -3.36
C THR A 142 2.71 5.19 -3.64
N LYS A 143 2.84 6.51 -3.93
CA LYS A 143 1.77 7.38 -4.41
C LYS A 143 2.16 7.91 -5.79
N VAL A 144 1.29 7.73 -6.78
CA VAL A 144 1.52 8.20 -8.16
C VAL A 144 0.23 8.82 -8.69
N GLU A 145 0.34 9.98 -9.34
CA GLU A 145 -0.71 10.52 -10.19
C GLU A 145 -0.51 9.94 -11.60
N THR A 146 -1.42 9.09 -12.05
CA THR A 146 -1.32 8.36 -13.35
C THR A 146 -1.90 9.17 -14.49
N LEU A 147 -2.97 9.92 -14.24
CA LEU A 147 -3.62 10.86 -15.13
C LEU A 147 -4.05 12.07 -14.31
N GLU A 148 -4.31 13.20 -14.97
CA GLU A 148 -4.85 14.37 -14.29
C GLU A 148 -6.14 14.00 -13.53
N GLY A 149 -6.15 14.24 -12.22
CA GLY A 149 -7.27 13.88 -11.35
C GLY A 149 -7.38 12.38 -11.00
N THR A 150 -6.36 11.56 -11.30
CA THR A 150 -6.32 10.14 -10.92
C THR A 150 -5.07 9.81 -10.13
N THR A 151 -5.24 9.43 -8.88
CA THR A 151 -4.13 9.01 -8.00
C THR A 151 -4.24 7.54 -7.62
N VAL A 152 -3.12 6.84 -7.73
CA VAL A 152 -2.92 5.48 -7.22
C VAL A 152 -2.03 5.54 -5.99
N ILE A 153 -2.49 4.93 -4.89
CA ILE A 153 -1.69 4.71 -3.68
C ILE A 153 -1.69 3.21 -3.42
N VAL A 154 -0.52 2.58 -3.51
CA VAL A 154 -0.41 1.12 -3.47
C VAL A 154 0.72 0.68 -2.57
N MET A 155 0.54 -0.48 -1.93
CA MET A 155 1.60 -1.20 -1.24
C MET A 155 1.65 -2.67 -1.65
N ALA A 156 2.86 -3.24 -1.59
CA ALA A 156 3.08 -4.66 -1.81
C ALA A 156 4.30 -5.13 -1.00
N SER A 157 4.23 -6.35 -0.46
CA SER A 157 5.35 -6.98 0.24
C SER A 157 6.33 -7.59 -0.76
N ALA A 158 7.61 -7.51 -0.39
CA ALA A 158 8.72 -8.13 -1.09
C ALA A 158 9.54 -9.02 -0.14
N ASN A 159 10.60 -9.60 -0.63
CA ASN A 159 11.52 -10.43 0.16
C ASN A 159 12.48 -9.56 0.95
N ILE A 160 12.03 -9.10 2.13
CA ILE A 160 12.78 -8.22 3.02
C ILE A 160 13.38 -9.06 4.15
N ASN A 161 14.72 -9.05 4.27
CA ASN A 161 15.44 -9.63 5.39
C ASN A 161 15.33 -8.70 6.60
N ASP A 162 14.45 -9.03 7.52
CA ASP A 162 14.21 -8.32 8.77
C ASP A 162 14.72 -9.10 9.99
N HIS A 163 15.58 -10.11 9.76
CA HIS A 163 16.16 -11.00 10.76
C HIS A 163 15.13 -11.77 11.62
N ASN A 164 13.87 -11.86 11.18
CA ASN A 164 12.90 -12.73 11.83
C ASN A 164 13.30 -14.20 11.59
N PRO A 165 13.34 -15.06 12.63
CA PRO A 165 13.79 -16.45 12.49
C PRO A 165 12.80 -17.36 11.74
N SER A 166 11.71 -16.83 11.20
CA SER A 166 10.76 -17.59 10.40
C SER A 166 11.39 -18.07 9.09
N THR A 167 11.32 -19.35 8.84
CA THR A 167 11.75 -19.99 7.58
C THR A 167 10.66 -20.00 6.50
N LYS A 168 9.51 -19.33 6.76
CA LYS A 168 8.41 -19.30 5.81
C LYS A 168 8.81 -18.49 4.58
N GLU A 169 8.96 -19.17 3.46
CA GLU A 169 9.12 -18.53 2.16
C GLU A 169 7.84 -17.78 1.76
N TYR A 170 8.03 -16.64 1.11
CA TYR A 170 6.97 -15.83 0.55
C TYR A 170 7.23 -15.59 -0.94
N LYS A 171 6.19 -15.78 -1.72
CA LYS A 171 6.17 -15.43 -3.13
C LYS A 171 4.96 -14.55 -3.40
N ASN A 172 5.20 -13.33 -3.91
CA ASN A 172 4.13 -12.47 -4.38
C ASN A 172 3.58 -13.05 -5.68
N THR A 173 2.28 -13.34 -5.71
CA THR A 173 1.61 -13.97 -6.85
C THR A 173 0.92 -12.96 -7.78
N ILE A 174 0.95 -11.67 -7.43
CA ILE A 174 0.30 -10.60 -8.19
C ILE A 174 1.34 -9.65 -8.81
N VAL A 175 2.36 -9.28 -8.05
CA VAL A 175 3.45 -8.40 -8.49
C VAL A 175 4.72 -9.24 -8.59
N GLU A 176 5.08 -9.64 -9.80
CA GLU A 176 6.17 -10.60 -10.02
C GLU A 176 7.54 -10.03 -9.66
N SER A 177 7.78 -8.75 -9.98
CA SER A 177 9.03 -8.07 -9.65
C SER A 177 9.29 -7.93 -8.15
N ALA A 178 8.26 -8.04 -7.31
CA ALA A 178 8.41 -8.10 -5.85
C ALA A 178 9.30 -9.27 -5.41
N ASN A 179 9.31 -10.37 -6.17
CA ASN A 179 10.11 -11.55 -5.86
C ASN A 179 11.60 -11.38 -6.21
N LEU A 180 11.93 -10.37 -7.00
CA LEU A 180 13.31 -10.03 -7.38
C LEU A 180 13.89 -8.92 -6.49
N PHE A 181 13.04 -8.18 -5.79
CA PHE A 181 13.46 -7.14 -4.86
C PHE A 181 13.88 -7.75 -3.54
N THR A 182 15.11 -7.52 -3.14
CA THR A 182 15.67 -7.95 -1.86
C THR A 182 16.36 -6.79 -1.17
N THR A 183 16.13 -6.65 0.12
CA THR A 183 16.83 -5.69 0.97
C THR A 183 16.87 -6.16 2.41
N GLU A 184 17.68 -5.51 3.23
CA GLU A 184 17.85 -5.80 4.63
C GLU A 184 17.39 -4.61 5.49
N ILE A 185 16.71 -4.89 6.59
CA ILE A 185 16.25 -3.90 7.56
C ILE A 185 16.72 -4.32 8.96
N ASP A 186 17.31 -3.38 9.69
CA ASP A 186 17.56 -3.53 11.12
C ASP A 186 16.24 -3.42 11.89
N SER A 187 15.58 -4.56 12.06
CA SER A 187 14.28 -4.64 12.73
C SER A 187 14.40 -4.59 14.24
N GLU A 188 13.30 -4.37 14.92
CA GLU A 188 13.25 -4.35 16.39
C GLU A 188 13.51 -5.74 16.98
N GLU A 189 13.98 -5.74 18.23
CA GLU A 189 14.40 -6.95 18.95
C GLU A 189 13.29 -7.99 19.07
N ASP A 190 12.03 -7.56 19.21
CA ASP A 190 10.88 -8.47 19.31
C ASP A 190 10.60 -9.22 17.98
N ILE A 191 10.90 -8.61 16.83
CA ILE A 191 10.88 -9.25 15.51
C ILE A 191 12.04 -10.25 15.42
N ARG A 192 13.27 -9.82 15.71
CA ARG A 192 14.47 -10.67 15.64
C ARG A 192 14.39 -11.87 16.59
N LYS A 193 13.73 -11.72 17.72
CA LYS A 193 13.47 -12.83 18.68
C LYS A 193 12.26 -13.69 18.29
N GLY A 194 11.61 -13.45 17.16
CA GLY A 194 10.46 -14.23 16.69
C GLY A 194 9.21 -14.09 17.57
N LYS A 195 9.11 -13.04 18.39
CA LYS A 195 7.92 -12.80 19.23
C LYS A 195 6.69 -12.40 18.41
N LEU A 196 6.87 -11.84 17.22
CA LEU A 196 5.83 -11.48 16.28
C LEU A 196 5.70 -12.52 15.17
N LYS A 197 4.51 -12.60 14.57
CA LYS A 197 4.23 -13.45 13.40
C LYS A 197 4.36 -12.63 12.13
N LYS A 198 5.38 -12.94 11.29
CA LYS A 198 5.53 -12.34 9.97
C LYS A 198 4.38 -12.76 9.05
N VAL A 199 3.78 -11.80 8.37
CA VAL A 199 2.77 -11.99 7.32
C VAL A 199 3.12 -11.12 6.12
N PHE A 200 2.39 -11.25 5.01
CA PHE A 200 2.68 -10.57 3.76
C PHE A 200 1.40 -10.07 3.12
N VAL A 201 1.53 -9.05 2.26
CA VAL A 201 0.46 -8.46 1.44
C VAL A 201 0.89 -8.56 -0.01
N ASN A 202 0.16 -9.31 -0.85
CA ASN A 202 0.50 -9.37 -2.28
C ASN A 202 0.35 -8.01 -2.94
N ILE A 203 -0.80 -7.37 -2.73
CA ILE A 203 -1.09 -6.00 -3.15
C ILE A 203 -2.22 -5.45 -2.29
N ALA A 204 -2.15 -4.17 -1.91
CA ALA A 204 -3.28 -3.44 -1.37
C ALA A 204 -3.15 -1.96 -1.71
N GLY A 205 -4.28 -1.28 -1.95
CA GLY A 205 -4.20 0.14 -2.26
C GLY A 205 -5.49 0.73 -2.78
N TYR A 206 -5.39 1.98 -3.19
CA TYR A 206 -6.48 2.82 -3.64
C TYR A 206 -6.23 3.33 -5.05
N HIS A 207 -7.24 3.27 -5.88
CA HIS A 207 -7.36 4.01 -7.12
C HIS A 207 -8.43 5.08 -6.90
N ILE A 208 -8.07 6.35 -6.97
CA ILE A 208 -8.91 7.49 -6.62
C ILE A 208 -9.02 8.39 -7.85
N GLU A 209 -10.23 8.55 -8.36
CA GLU A 209 -10.52 9.33 -9.55
C GLU A 209 -11.46 10.50 -9.23
N LYS A 210 -11.01 11.72 -9.54
CA LYS A 210 -11.83 12.93 -9.45
C LYS A 210 -12.67 13.07 -10.71
N LYS A 211 -13.98 13.20 -10.55
CA LYS A 211 -14.95 13.50 -11.61
C LYS A 211 -15.61 14.86 -11.38
N ASP A 212 -16.40 15.33 -12.34
CA ASP A 212 -17.02 16.65 -12.26
C ASP A 212 -17.81 16.89 -10.97
N ASN A 213 -18.56 15.89 -10.51
CA ASN A 213 -19.48 16.01 -9.38
C ASN A 213 -19.10 15.15 -8.15
N GLN A 214 -18.07 14.31 -8.28
CA GLN A 214 -17.76 13.28 -7.27
C GLN A 214 -16.31 12.85 -7.29
N VAL A 215 -15.93 12.05 -6.29
CA VAL A 215 -14.69 11.27 -6.27
C VAL A 215 -15.06 9.80 -6.21
N ASP A 216 -14.63 9.03 -7.18
CA ASP A 216 -14.76 7.58 -7.18
C ASP A 216 -13.52 6.95 -6.55
N ILE A 217 -13.74 5.98 -5.66
CA ILE A 217 -12.67 5.33 -4.91
C ILE A 217 -12.83 3.82 -5.04
N ASN A 218 -11.79 3.17 -5.53
CA ASN A 218 -11.66 1.73 -5.57
C ASN A 218 -10.54 1.31 -4.63
N TYR A 219 -10.86 0.57 -3.58
CA TYR A 219 -9.89 -0.08 -2.71
C TYR A 219 -9.75 -1.54 -3.10
N VAL A 220 -8.52 -1.99 -3.32
CA VAL A 220 -8.19 -3.37 -3.69
C VAL A 220 -7.27 -3.96 -2.63
N LYS A 221 -7.45 -5.26 -2.33
CA LYS A 221 -6.59 -6.01 -1.41
C LYS A 221 -6.54 -7.48 -1.78
N SER A 222 -5.31 -8.03 -1.70
CA SER A 222 -5.02 -9.46 -1.78
C SER A 222 -4.05 -9.91 -0.70
#